data_eedb9518113ceca4ad36d7106e1c785c
#
_entry.id   eedb9518113ceca4ad36d7106e1c785c
#
_cell.length_a   1.000
_cell.length_b   1.000
_cell.length_c   1.000
_cell.angle_alpha   90.00
_cell.angle_beta   90.00
_cell.angle_gamma   90.00
#
_symmetry.space_group_name_H-M   'P 1'
#
loop_
_entity.id
_entity.type
_entity.pdbx_description
1 polymer ?
#
loop_
_entity_poly.entity_id
_entity_poly.type
_entity_poly.pdbx_seq_one_letter_code
_entity_poly.pdbx_strand_id
1 'polypeptide(L)'
;MGASATLLEVRELGKRFPPRQGREPSPWVIQDLSFSVRDGEFLTIVGPSGAGKSTLLNILAQIDTATEGEIVFNGASVTTRDPRALKPGFDRRIGYVTQDDNLLPWRSTLDNVLFALEVQGRLNEETRARAQMLIRAVGLAGFERYYPHELSGGMRKRTALVRTLVYDPPVILMDEPFAAVDAQTRTQLQADLLKLWDLGRKTIIFVTHDITEAIALGDRALVLSRQPSRIAAEHPIPIPRPRNVRDIFALEGFAATYEKIRADVQ
;
A
#
# COMPACT_ATOMS: atom_id res chain seq x y z
N MET A 1 11.62 19.62 15.06
CA MET A 1 11.04 18.77 14.01
C MET A 1 9.78 19.46 13.54
N GLY A 2 9.76 20.06 12.34
CA GLY A 2 8.58 20.70 11.79
C GLY A 2 7.47 19.65 11.60
N ALA A 3 6.23 19.99 11.88
CA ALA A 3 5.09 19.12 11.60
C ALA A 3 5.10 18.78 10.10
N SER A 4 5.24 17.48 9.76
CA SER A 4 5.16 17.03 8.37
C SER A 4 3.80 17.45 7.81
N ALA A 5 3.79 18.06 6.62
CA ALA A 5 2.57 18.54 5.99
C ALA A 5 1.64 17.35 5.67
N THR A 6 0.33 17.57 5.79
CA THR A 6 -0.66 16.58 5.35
C THR A 6 -0.61 16.43 3.82
N LEU A 7 -0.34 15.24 3.33
CA LEU A 7 -0.25 14.93 1.91
C LEU A 7 -1.59 14.46 1.34
N LEU A 8 -2.29 13.61 2.08
CA LEU A 8 -3.57 13.04 1.69
C LEU A 8 -4.59 13.22 2.84
N GLU A 9 -5.80 13.65 2.51
CA GLU A 9 -6.92 13.65 3.43
C GLU A 9 -8.10 12.91 2.82
N VAL A 10 -8.77 12.14 3.64
CA VAL A 10 -10.04 11.48 3.34
C VAL A 10 -11.07 12.08 4.28
N ARG A 11 -12.15 12.62 3.75
CA ARG A 11 -13.20 13.30 4.50
C ARG A 11 -14.55 12.65 4.25
N GLU A 12 -15.16 12.11 5.28
CA GLU A 12 -16.50 11.52 5.28
C GLU A 12 -16.74 10.54 4.11
N LEU A 13 -15.70 9.74 3.77
CA LEU A 13 -15.75 8.85 2.62
C LEU A 13 -16.79 7.76 2.82
N GLY A 14 -17.68 7.63 1.85
CA GLY A 14 -18.68 6.58 1.79
C GLY A 14 -18.64 5.81 0.47
N LYS A 15 -18.82 4.49 0.55
CA LYS A 15 -18.95 3.61 -0.62
C LYS A 15 -20.06 2.60 -0.44
N ARG A 16 -20.97 2.59 -1.40
CA ARG A 16 -21.90 1.49 -1.65
C ARG A 16 -21.92 1.17 -3.15
N PHE A 17 -22.11 -0.08 -3.46
CA PHE A 17 -22.22 -0.50 -4.86
C PHE A 17 -23.64 -0.30 -5.38
N PRO A 18 -23.81 -0.01 -6.68
CA PRO A 18 -25.13 0.14 -7.27
C PRO A 18 -25.93 -1.17 -7.12
N PRO A 19 -27.26 -1.08 -7.01
CA PRO A 19 -28.10 -2.26 -6.93
C PRO A 19 -27.96 -3.12 -8.20
N ARG A 20 -27.90 -4.42 -8.03
CA ARG A 20 -28.09 -5.34 -9.15
C ARG A 20 -29.55 -5.28 -9.57
N GLN A 21 -29.84 -5.46 -10.88
CA GLN A 21 -31.21 -5.38 -11.42
C GLN A 21 -32.24 -6.05 -10.49
N GLY A 22 -33.31 -5.29 -10.13
CA GLY A 22 -34.40 -5.76 -9.30
C GLY A 22 -34.16 -5.94 -7.83
N ARG A 23 -33.03 -5.45 -7.27
CA ARG A 23 -32.70 -5.52 -5.84
C ARG A 23 -32.61 -4.14 -5.21
N GLU A 24 -32.78 -4.08 -3.90
CA GLU A 24 -32.50 -2.88 -3.11
C GLU A 24 -31.03 -2.45 -3.21
N PRO A 25 -30.72 -1.15 -2.93
CA PRO A 25 -29.35 -0.68 -2.87
C PRO A 25 -28.49 -1.57 -1.97
N SER A 26 -27.28 -1.90 -2.42
CA SER A 26 -26.34 -2.68 -1.61
C SER A 26 -26.06 -1.95 -0.28
N PRO A 27 -25.83 -2.67 0.81
CA PRO A 27 -25.42 -2.06 2.08
C PRO A 27 -24.13 -1.25 1.87
N TRP A 28 -23.89 -0.31 2.78
CA TRP A 28 -22.64 0.43 2.81
C TRP A 28 -21.46 -0.52 3.04
N VAL A 29 -20.45 -0.42 2.21
CA VAL A 29 -19.15 -1.07 2.42
C VAL A 29 -18.26 -0.21 3.29
N ILE A 30 -18.21 1.09 3.00
CA ILE A 30 -17.50 2.12 3.77
C ILE A 30 -18.52 3.21 4.08
N GLN A 31 -18.52 3.72 5.31
CA GLN A 31 -19.42 4.78 5.72
C GLN A 31 -18.72 5.74 6.66
N ASP A 32 -18.74 7.04 6.33
CA ASP A 32 -18.24 8.12 7.18
C ASP A 32 -16.78 7.89 7.63
N LEU A 33 -15.90 7.57 6.68
CA LEU A 33 -14.50 7.27 6.96
C LEU A 33 -13.66 8.53 6.72
N SER A 34 -13.01 9.04 7.77
CA SER A 34 -12.21 10.25 7.73
C SER A 34 -10.84 10.03 8.38
N PHE A 35 -9.76 10.34 7.65
CA PHE A 35 -8.39 10.31 8.17
C PHE A 35 -7.47 11.16 7.31
N SER A 36 -6.28 11.44 7.82
CA SER A 36 -5.22 12.13 7.09
C SER A 36 -3.94 11.31 7.08
N VAL A 37 -3.09 11.53 6.08
CA VAL A 37 -1.77 10.91 5.95
C VAL A 37 -0.75 12.02 5.73
N ARG A 38 0.31 12.00 6.54
CA ARG A 38 1.41 12.96 6.47
C ARG A 38 2.40 12.57 5.39
N ASP A 39 3.08 13.56 4.83
CA ASP A 39 4.16 13.28 3.88
C ASP A 39 5.29 12.47 4.54
N GLY A 40 5.72 11.41 3.85
CA GLY A 40 6.71 10.45 4.35
C GLY A 40 6.22 9.52 5.46
N GLU A 41 4.92 9.49 5.78
CA GLU A 41 4.35 8.58 6.79
C GLU A 41 4.19 7.17 6.23
N PHE A 42 4.49 6.18 7.05
CA PHE A 42 4.10 4.79 6.82
C PHE A 42 2.83 4.50 7.63
N LEU A 43 1.66 4.69 7.01
CA LEU A 43 0.36 4.40 7.62
C LEU A 43 -0.02 2.94 7.35
N THR A 44 -0.37 2.19 8.40
CA THR A 44 -0.96 0.86 8.25
C THR A 44 -2.46 0.89 8.53
N ILE A 45 -3.21 0.09 7.80
CA ILE A 45 -4.66 -0.07 7.97
C ILE A 45 -4.94 -1.54 8.23
N VAL A 46 -5.45 -1.84 9.41
CA VAL A 46 -5.83 -3.19 9.84
C VAL A 46 -7.33 -3.32 9.99
N GLY A 47 -7.83 -4.52 9.81
CA GLY A 47 -9.26 -4.82 10.00
C GLY A 47 -9.60 -6.20 9.49
N PRO A 48 -10.78 -6.73 9.84
CA PRO A 48 -11.21 -8.06 9.46
C PRO A 48 -11.33 -8.23 7.93
N SER A 49 -11.36 -9.48 7.48
CA SER A 49 -11.65 -9.78 6.08
C SER A 49 -13.03 -9.24 5.71
N GLY A 50 -13.14 -8.65 4.52
CA GLY A 50 -14.36 -8.01 4.09
C GLY A 50 -14.62 -6.61 4.65
N ALA A 51 -13.72 -6.05 5.47
CA ALA A 51 -13.85 -4.67 5.98
C ALA A 51 -13.73 -3.57 4.92
N GLY A 52 -13.68 -3.86 3.63
CA GLY A 52 -13.60 -2.83 2.59
C GLY A 52 -12.21 -2.21 2.39
N LYS A 53 -11.15 -2.80 2.95
CA LYS A 53 -9.77 -2.28 2.85
C LYS A 53 -9.32 -2.11 1.39
N SER A 54 -9.47 -3.13 0.56
CA SER A 54 -9.14 -3.05 -0.88
C SER A 54 -10.06 -2.08 -1.63
N THR A 55 -11.33 -1.96 -1.22
CA THR A 55 -12.25 -0.95 -1.77
C THR A 55 -11.75 0.46 -1.48
N LEU A 56 -11.29 0.72 -0.26
CA LEU A 56 -10.67 1.99 0.12
C LEU A 56 -9.45 2.29 -0.76
N LEU A 57 -8.53 1.33 -0.90
CA LEU A 57 -7.34 1.52 -1.74
C LEU A 57 -7.71 1.77 -3.21
N ASN A 58 -8.70 1.05 -3.75
CA ASN A 58 -9.17 1.26 -5.13
C ASN A 58 -9.73 2.67 -5.35
N ILE A 59 -10.44 3.22 -4.36
CA ILE A 59 -10.95 4.59 -4.43
C ILE A 59 -9.80 5.58 -4.34
N LEU A 60 -8.84 5.38 -3.44
CA LEU A 60 -7.64 6.21 -3.32
C LEU A 60 -6.79 6.18 -4.60
N ALA A 61 -6.69 5.02 -5.25
CA ALA A 61 -5.99 4.85 -6.52
C ALA A 61 -6.78 5.39 -7.73
N GLN A 62 -8.02 5.86 -7.54
CA GLN A 62 -8.95 6.22 -8.61
C GLN A 62 -9.19 5.07 -9.63
N ILE A 63 -9.23 3.85 -9.14
CA ILE A 63 -9.68 2.66 -9.88
C ILE A 63 -11.20 2.50 -9.71
N ASP A 64 -11.72 2.98 -8.57
CA ASP A 64 -13.16 3.02 -8.27
C ASP A 64 -13.56 4.42 -7.76
N THR A 65 -14.85 4.71 -7.78
CA THR A 65 -15.40 5.99 -7.34
C THR A 65 -15.93 5.92 -5.92
N ALA A 66 -15.83 7.02 -5.18
CA ALA A 66 -16.56 7.21 -3.94
C ALA A 66 -18.05 7.45 -4.23
N THR A 67 -18.93 7.02 -3.32
CA THR A 67 -20.35 7.39 -3.34
C THR A 67 -20.56 8.73 -2.66
N GLU A 68 -19.90 8.96 -1.54
CA GLU A 68 -19.94 10.18 -0.73
C GLU A 68 -18.54 10.56 -0.25
N GLY A 69 -18.39 11.77 0.28
CA GLY A 69 -17.16 12.27 0.86
C GLY A 69 -16.19 12.86 -0.14
N GLU A 70 -15.00 13.15 0.32
CA GLU A 70 -13.97 13.84 -0.45
C GLU A 70 -12.58 13.26 -0.18
N ILE A 71 -11.75 13.25 -1.22
CA ILE A 71 -10.32 12.96 -1.14
C ILE A 71 -9.57 14.21 -1.57
N VAL A 72 -8.69 14.68 -0.70
CA VAL A 72 -7.84 15.85 -0.94
C VAL A 72 -6.38 15.38 -1.00
N PHE A 73 -5.70 15.72 -2.06
CA PHE A 73 -4.28 15.42 -2.24
C PHE A 73 -3.50 16.73 -2.41
N ASN A 74 -2.53 16.96 -1.52
CA ASN A 74 -1.71 18.18 -1.54
C ASN A 74 -2.57 19.46 -1.53
N GLY A 75 -3.64 19.46 -0.73
CA GLY A 75 -4.57 20.58 -0.60
C GLY A 75 -5.58 20.73 -1.73
N ALA A 76 -5.53 19.90 -2.76
CA ALA A 76 -6.47 19.94 -3.88
C ALA A 76 -7.43 18.74 -3.85
N SER A 77 -8.73 19.00 -4.03
CA SER A 77 -9.71 17.91 -4.17
C SER A 77 -9.47 17.12 -5.45
N VAL A 78 -9.46 15.81 -5.28
CA VAL A 78 -9.20 14.84 -6.36
C VAL A 78 -10.33 13.83 -6.50
N THR A 79 -11.42 14.06 -5.80
CA THR A 79 -12.57 13.19 -5.77
C THR A 79 -13.26 13.18 -7.13
N THR A 80 -13.56 11.99 -7.63
CA THR A 80 -14.48 11.82 -8.76
C THR A 80 -15.60 10.85 -8.39
N ARG A 81 -16.81 11.17 -8.84
CA ARG A 81 -17.98 10.31 -8.74
C ARG A 81 -18.44 9.77 -10.10
N ASP A 82 -17.91 10.34 -11.17
CA ASP A 82 -18.12 9.84 -12.54
C ASP A 82 -17.05 8.79 -12.88
N PRO A 83 -17.44 7.52 -13.10
CA PRO A 83 -16.48 6.48 -13.50
C PRO A 83 -15.70 6.81 -14.78
N ARG A 84 -16.24 7.69 -15.64
CA ARG A 84 -15.58 8.12 -16.89
C ARG A 84 -14.47 9.13 -16.63
N ALA A 85 -14.50 9.81 -15.48
CA ALA A 85 -13.51 10.79 -15.07
C ALA A 85 -12.38 10.17 -14.21
N LEU A 86 -12.41 8.86 -13.96
CA LEU A 86 -11.38 8.16 -13.22
C LEU A 86 -10.01 8.30 -13.92
N LYS A 87 -9.00 8.57 -13.13
CA LYS A 87 -7.60 8.66 -13.57
C LYS A 87 -6.77 7.63 -12.76
N PRO A 88 -6.74 6.37 -13.17
CA PRO A 88 -6.04 5.32 -12.44
C PRO A 88 -4.58 5.70 -12.16
N GLY A 89 -4.13 5.48 -10.91
CA GLY A 89 -2.81 5.89 -10.46
C GLY A 89 -2.64 7.41 -10.31
N PHE A 90 -3.71 8.16 -10.48
CA PHE A 90 -3.79 9.57 -10.16
C PHE A 90 -2.68 10.41 -10.80
N ASP A 91 -2.63 10.40 -12.13
CA ASP A 91 -1.60 11.10 -12.89
C ASP A 91 -0.16 10.75 -12.43
N ARG A 92 0.10 9.46 -12.14
CA ARG A 92 1.41 8.93 -11.69
C ARG A 92 1.79 9.30 -10.24
N ARG A 93 0.91 9.91 -9.46
CA ARG A 93 1.17 10.27 -8.07
C ARG A 93 1.01 9.11 -7.11
N ILE A 94 0.33 8.04 -7.56
CA ILE A 94 0.05 6.87 -6.74
C ILE A 94 0.64 5.62 -7.39
N GLY A 95 1.49 4.94 -6.64
CA GLY A 95 1.90 3.58 -6.90
C GLY A 95 0.95 2.59 -6.25
N TYR A 96 0.64 1.47 -6.90
CA TYR A 96 -0.22 0.46 -6.33
C TYR A 96 0.43 -0.92 -6.41
N VAL A 97 0.64 -1.52 -5.25
CA VAL A 97 1.11 -2.91 -5.10
C VAL A 97 -0.09 -3.74 -4.66
N THR A 98 -0.54 -4.60 -5.54
CA THR A 98 -1.68 -5.49 -5.32
C THR A 98 -1.29 -6.77 -4.60
N GLN A 99 -2.28 -7.49 -4.06
CA GLN A 99 -2.06 -8.78 -3.40
C GLN A 99 -1.38 -9.79 -4.33
N ASP A 100 -1.78 -9.87 -5.59
CA ASP A 100 -1.07 -10.64 -6.61
C ASP A 100 0.08 -9.84 -7.20
N ASP A 101 1.12 -10.51 -7.68
CA ASP A 101 2.29 -9.85 -8.25
C ASP A 101 2.01 -9.21 -9.63
N ASN A 102 1.02 -9.72 -10.36
CA ASN A 102 0.57 -9.21 -11.65
C ASN A 102 1.72 -8.92 -12.63
N LEU A 103 2.77 -9.75 -12.60
CA LEU A 103 3.88 -9.63 -13.54
C LEU A 103 3.42 -10.05 -14.93
N LEU A 104 3.96 -9.36 -15.93
CA LEU A 104 3.76 -9.70 -17.33
C LEU A 104 4.55 -10.98 -17.65
N PRO A 105 3.89 -12.13 -17.93
CA PRO A 105 4.58 -13.42 -18.01
C PRO A 105 5.53 -13.54 -19.20
N TRP A 106 5.35 -12.70 -20.22
CA TRP A 106 6.19 -12.61 -21.42
C TRP A 106 7.34 -11.61 -21.34
N ARG A 107 7.51 -10.94 -20.17
CA ARG A 107 8.59 -9.99 -19.92
C ARG A 107 9.55 -10.53 -18.86
N SER A 108 10.82 -10.24 -19.02
CA SER A 108 11.84 -10.53 -18.01
C SER A 108 11.63 -9.71 -16.73
N THR A 109 12.36 -10.04 -15.66
CA THR A 109 12.38 -9.26 -14.41
C THR A 109 12.67 -7.78 -14.68
N LEU A 110 13.73 -7.48 -15.42
CA LEU A 110 14.10 -6.10 -15.74
C LEU A 110 13.02 -5.41 -16.58
N ASP A 111 12.49 -6.09 -17.61
CA ASP A 111 11.46 -5.51 -18.47
C ASP A 111 10.14 -5.31 -17.73
N ASN A 112 9.78 -6.17 -16.77
CA ASN A 112 8.66 -5.95 -15.86
C ASN A 112 8.86 -4.67 -15.03
N VAL A 113 10.05 -4.48 -14.47
CA VAL A 113 10.38 -3.28 -13.68
C VAL A 113 10.32 -2.02 -14.54
N LEU A 114 10.87 -2.06 -15.75
CA LEU A 114 10.92 -0.92 -16.66
C LEU A 114 9.58 -0.59 -17.31
N PHE A 115 8.61 -1.51 -17.31
CA PHE A 115 7.34 -1.38 -18.02
C PHE A 115 6.59 -0.08 -17.68
N ALA A 116 6.50 0.28 -16.41
CA ALA A 116 5.81 1.50 -16.00
C ALA A 116 6.48 2.77 -16.55
N LEU A 117 7.80 2.79 -16.63
CA LEU A 117 8.58 3.89 -17.21
C LEU A 117 8.42 3.96 -18.73
N GLU A 118 8.39 2.79 -19.39
CA GLU A 118 8.17 2.66 -20.83
C GLU A 118 6.80 3.25 -21.22
N VAL A 119 5.72 2.80 -20.57
CA VAL A 119 4.35 3.31 -20.79
C VAL A 119 4.24 4.80 -20.52
N GLN A 120 5.01 5.31 -19.57
CA GLN A 120 5.02 6.74 -19.23
C GLN A 120 5.91 7.59 -20.16
N GLY A 121 6.65 6.99 -21.10
CA GLY A 121 7.62 7.69 -21.92
C GLY A 121 8.82 8.27 -21.15
N ARG A 122 9.16 7.67 -20.01
CA ARG A 122 10.23 8.11 -19.07
C ARG A 122 11.42 7.18 -19.05
N LEU A 123 11.47 6.21 -19.95
CA LEU A 123 12.61 5.27 -20.05
C LEU A 123 13.82 5.96 -20.65
N ASN A 124 14.87 6.10 -19.85
CA ASN A 124 16.17 6.65 -20.23
C ASN A 124 17.29 5.94 -19.46
N GLU A 125 18.54 6.33 -19.64
CA GLU A 125 19.68 5.72 -18.95
C GLU A 125 19.62 5.89 -17.41
N GLU A 126 19.22 7.06 -16.93
CA GLU A 126 19.08 7.34 -15.50
C GLU A 126 18.04 6.43 -14.84
N THR A 127 16.84 6.35 -15.44
CA THR A 127 15.75 5.51 -14.92
C THR A 127 16.09 4.02 -15.04
N ARG A 128 16.85 3.61 -16.05
CA ARG A 128 17.38 2.24 -16.18
C ARG A 128 18.42 1.94 -15.08
N ALA A 129 19.34 2.87 -14.82
CA ALA A 129 20.30 2.72 -13.72
C ALA A 129 19.60 2.64 -12.36
N ARG A 130 18.55 3.46 -12.14
CA ARG A 130 17.69 3.38 -10.94
C ARG A 130 17.03 2.01 -10.83
N ALA A 131 16.46 1.46 -11.90
CA ALA A 131 15.87 0.14 -11.91
C ALA A 131 16.87 -0.94 -11.47
N GLN A 132 18.07 -0.93 -12.03
CA GLN A 132 19.14 -1.85 -11.67
C GLN A 132 19.58 -1.71 -10.21
N MET A 133 19.66 -0.48 -9.70
CA MET A 133 19.96 -0.23 -8.28
C MET A 133 18.88 -0.84 -7.37
N LEU A 134 17.60 -0.62 -7.65
CA LEU A 134 16.49 -1.17 -6.88
C LEU A 134 16.45 -2.71 -6.95
N ILE A 135 16.67 -3.30 -8.13
CA ILE A 135 16.77 -4.76 -8.31
C ILE A 135 17.86 -5.35 -7.41
N ARG A 136 19.04 -4.72 -7.37
CA ARG A 136 20.14 -5.14 -6.46
C ARG A 136 19.77 -4.98 -5.00
N ALA A 137 19.12 -3.87 -4.63
CA ALA A 137 18.73 -3.58 -3.25
C ALA A 137 17.80 -4.63 -2.64
N VAL A 138 16.96 -5.28 -3.47
CA VAL A 138 16.06 -6.36 -3.05
C VAL A 138 16.63 -7.78 -3.30
N GLY A 139 17.92 -7.89 -3.61
CA GLY A 139 18.58 -9.18 -3.80
C GLY A 139 18.16 -9.94 -5.07
N LEU A 140 17.80 -9.21 -6.13
CA LEU A 140 17.48 -9.78 -7.45
C LEU A 140 18.61 -9.61 -8.47
N ALA A 141 19.84 -9.26 -8.01
CA ALA A 141 21.02 -9.21 -8.87
C ALA A 141 21.30 -10.59 -9.50
N GLY A 142 21.51 -10.62 -10.81
CA GLY A 142 21.70 -11.85 -11.60
C GLY A 142 20.41 -12.47 -12.12
N PHE A 143 19.23 -11.99 -11.70
CA PHE A 143 17.92 -12.47 -12.13
C PHE A 143 17.21 -11.51 -13.11
N GLU A 144 17.91 -10.52 -13.63
CA GLU A 144 17.34 -9.46 -14.49
C GLU A 144 16.70 -10.02 -15.76
N ARG A 145 17.24 -11.12 -16.30
CA ARG A 145 16.80 -11.76 -17.55
C ARG A 145 15.80 -12.90 -17.35
N TYR A 146 15.50 -13.26 -16.08
CA TYR A 146 14.58 -14.33 -15.75
C TYR A 146 13.12 -13.90 -15.94
N TYR A 147 12.30 -14.82 -16.41
CA TYR A 147 10.86 -14.64 -16.59
C TYR A 147 10.10 -15.00 -15.29
N PRO A 148 8.86 -14.51 -15.11
CA PRO A 148 8.09 -14.76 -13.88
C PRO A 148 7.94 -16.25 -13.50
N HIS A 149 7.84 -17.13 -14.48
CA HIS A 149 7.72 -18.59 -14.25
C HIS A 149 9.03 -19.24 -13.75
N GLU A 150 10.17 -18.58 -13.91
CA GLU A 150 11.47 -19.02 -13.42
C GLU A 150 11.81 -18.49 -12.02
N LEU A 151 10.98 -17.56 -11.50
CA LEU A 151 11.18 -16.92 -10.22
C LEU A 151 10.40 -17.61 -9.10
N SER A 152 10.99 -17.65 -7.88
CA SER A 152 10.23 -18.01 -6.68
C SER A 152 9.11 -16.99 -6.38
N GLY A 153 8.13 -17.36 -5.55
CA GLY A 153 7.06 -16.44 -5.14
C GLY A 153 7.58 -15.15 -4.50
N GLY A 154 8.58 -15.27 -3.62
CA GLY A 154 9.22 -14.10 -3.01
C GLY A 154 9.95 -13.22 -4.01
N MET A 155 10.62 -13.81 -5.02
CA MET A 155 11.29 -13.04 -6.09
C MET A 155 10.27 -12.29 -6.96
N ARG A 156 9.14 -12.93 -7.29
CA ARG A 156 8.05 -12.23 -8.01
C ARG A 156 7.51 -11.05 -7.21
N LYS A 157 7.27 -11.22 -5.90
CA LYS A 157 6.83 -10.11 -5.01
C LYS A 157 7.83 -8.95 -4.98
N ARG A 158 9.13 -9.24 -4.87
CA ARG A 158 10.19 -8.21 -4.95
C ARG A 158 10.18 -7.51 -6.29
N THR A 159 10.01 -8.23 -7.40
CA THR A 159 9.92 -7.65 -8.73
C THR A 159 8.72 -6.70 -8.85
N ALA A 160 7.54 -7.10 -8.35
CA ALA A 160 6.34 -6.27 -8.34
C ALA A 160 6.52 -4.99 -7.50
N LEU A 161 7.18 -5.11 -6.34
CA LEU A 161 7.51 -3.98 -5.48
C LEU A 161 8.44 -2.99 -6.21
N VAL A 162 9.53 -3.49 -6.80
CA VAL A 162 10.49 -2.65 -7.55
C VAL A 162 9.84 -2.00 -8.76
N ARG A 163 8.96 -2.71 -9.48
CA ARG A 163 8.18 -2.16 -10.60
C ARG A 163 7.35 -0.93 -10.20
N THR A 164 6.84 -0.92 -8.97
CA THR A 164 6.08 0.23 -8.45
C THR A 164 7.00 1.36 -7.98
N LEU A 165 8.12 1.03 -7.35
CA LEU A 165 9.05 2.03 -6.80
C LEU A 165 9.89 2.74 -7.87
N VAL A 166 10.10 2.12 -9.03
CA VAL A 166 11.03 2.62 -10.06
C VAL A 166 10.62 3.96 -10.65
N TYR A 167 9.32 4.22 -10.80
CA TYR A 167 8.82 5.49 -11.34
C TYR A 167 8.61 6.59 -10.29
N ASP A 168 9.00 6.30 -9.03
CA ASP A 168 9.12 7.26 -7.94
C ASP A 168 7.82 7.97 -7.54
N PRO A 169 6.73 7.25 -7.30
CA PRO A 169 5.47 7.88 -6.90
C PRO A 169 5.59 8.48 -5.49
N PRO A 170 4.98 9.65 -5.20
CA PRO A 170 4.97 10.22 -3.85
C PRO A 170 4.17 9.40 -2.84
N VAL A 171 3.13 8.69 -3.29
CA VAL A 171 2.31 7.80 -2.46
C VAL A 171 2.31 6.39 -3.02
N ILE A 172 2.42 5.39 -2.15
CA ILE A 172 2.36 3.98 -2.50
C ILE A 172 1.25 3.32 -1.68
N LEU A 173 0.28 2.75 -2.37
CA LEU A 173 -0.78 1.93 -1.79
C LEU A 173 -0.36 0.46 -1.89
N MET A 174 -0.54 -0.29 -0.81
CA MET A 174 -0.18 -1.70 -0.76
C MET A 174 -1.34 -2.51 -0.18
N ASP A 175 -1.90 -3.42 -0.97
CA ASP A 175 -3.04 -4.26 -0.60
C ASP A 175 -2.57 -5.68 -0.27
N GLU A 176 -2.39 -5.96 1.02
CA GLU A 176 -1.94 -7.26 1.54
C GLU A 176 -0.77 -7.88 0.74
N PRO A 177 0.31 -7.15 0.45
CA PRO A 177 1.30 -7.57 -0.56
C PRO A 177 2.06 -8.83 -0.15
N PHE A 178 2.01 -9.21 1.14
CA PHE A 178 2.75 -10.35 1.69
C PHE A 178 1.86 -11.49 2.16
N ALA A 179 0.54 -11.47 1.88
CA ALA A 179 -0.40 -12.46 2.40
C ALA A 179 -0.14 -13.90 1.90
N ALA A 180 0.35 -14.07 0.68
CA ALA A 180 0.48 -15.37 0.02
C ALA A 180 1.90 -15.95 0.05
N VAL A 181 2.73 -15.59 1.04
CA VAL A 181 4.09 -16.10 1.18
C VAL A 181 4.31 -16.71 2.57
N ASP A 182 5.27 -17.65 2.64
CA ASP A 182 5.67 -18.26 3.91
C ASP A 182 6.27 -17.24 4.89
N ALA A 183 6.30 -17.56 6.17
CA ALA A 183 6.69 -16.66 7.24
C ALA A 183 8.13 -16.12 7.07
N GLN A 184 9.09 -16.95 6.66
CA GLN A 184 10.48 -16.54 6.49
C GLN A 184 10.64 -15.55 5.32
N THR A 185 10.01 -15.87 4.19
CA THR A 185 9.97 -14.99 3.01
C THR A 185 9.27 -13.68 3.33
N ARG A 186 8.16 -13.70 4.08
CA ARG A 186 7.43 -12.52 4.53
C ARG A 186 8.32 -11.59 5.35
N THR A 187 8.99 -12.10 6.37
CA THR A 187 9.92 -11.33 7.20
C THR A 187 11.03 -10.68 6.36
N GLN A 188 11.55 -11.41 5.37
CA GLN A 188 12.57 -10.86 4.48
C GLN A 188 12.01 -9.77 3.57
N LEU A 189 10.81 -9.93 3.00
CA LEU A 189 10.13 -8.92 2.18
C LEU A 189 9.82 -7.63 2.96
N GLN A 190 9.40 -7.77 4.22
CA GLN A 190 9.18 -6.64 5.12
C GLN A 190 10.48 -5.87 5.39
N ALA A 191 11.59 -6.59 5.65
CA ALA A 191 12.89 -5.98 5.83
C ALA A 191 13.38 -5.26 4.55
N ASP A 192 13.17 -5.86 3.38
CA ASP A 192 13.51 -5.26 2.10
C ASP A 192 12.67 -4.01 1.82
N LEU A 193 11.36 -4.04 2.14
CA LEU A 193 10.49 -2.87 2.04
C LEU A 193 10.96 -1.71 2.93
N LEU A 194 11.30 -1.97 4.19
CA LEU A 194 11.81 -0.94 5.09
C LEU A 194 13.12 -0.32 4.58
N LYS A 195 14.05 -1.14 4.07
CA LYS A 195 15.29 -0.63 3.44
C LYS A 195 14.99 0.30 2.27
N LEU A 196 14.06 -0.10 1.39
CA LEU A 196 13.68 0.73 0.24
C LEU A 196 12.97 2.01 0.68
N TRP A 197 12.15 1.94 1.72
CA TRP A 197 11.46 3.09 2.28
C TRP A 197 12.43 4.10 2.90
N ASP A 198 13.44 3.63 3.63
CA ASP A 198 14.47 4.48 4.24
C ASP A 198 15.31 5.25 3.19
N LEU A 199 15.46 4.74 1.96
CA LEU A 199 16.18 5.42 0.88
C LEU A 199 15.48 6.69 0.37
N GLY A 200 14.16 6.79 0.50
CA GLY A 200 13.41 7.91 -0.08
C GLY A 200 12.21 8.39 0.73
N ARG A 201 11.93 7.80 1.88
CA ARG A 201 10.83 8.15 2.80
C ARG A 201 9.51 8.50 2.08
N LYS A 202 9.08 7.62 1.19
CA LYS A 202 7.80 7.78 0.49
C LYS A 202 6.64 7.59 1.45
N THR A 203 5.52 8.24 1.17
CA THR A 203 4.28 8.00 1.90
C THR A 203 3.73 6.63 1.51
N ILE A 204 3.49 5.76 2.49
CA ILE A 204 2.93 4.43 2.26
C ILE A 204 1.61 4.28 3.01
N ILE A 205 0.60 3.76 2.33
CA ILE A 205 -0.64 3.26 2.93
C ILE A 205 -0.66 1.76 2.72
N PHE A 206 -0.47 1.02 3.79
CA PHE A 206 -0.30 -0.43 3.79
C PHE A 206 -1.49 -1.11 4.45
N VAL A 207 -2.23 -1.88 3.68
CA VAL A 207 -3.35 -2.67 4.18
C VAL A 207 -2.89 -4.07 4.52
N THR A 208 -3.27 -4.55 5.69
CA THR A 208 -3.01 -5.92 6.15
C THR A 208 -4.09 -6.38 7.13
N HIS A 209 -4.20 -7.68 7.30
CA HIS A 209 -4.96 -8.29 8.41
C HIS A 209 -4.05 -8.75 9.56
N ASP A 210 -2.73 -8.61 9.42
CA ASP A 210 -1.74 -9.02 10.41
C ASP A 210 -1.28 -7.81 11.24
N ILE A 211 -1.63 -7.81 12.53
CA ILE A 211 -1.27 -6.75 13.49
C ILE A 211 0.25 -6.67 13.65
N THR A 212 0.95 -7.80 13.57
CA THR A 212 2.42 -7.82 13.67
C THR A 212 3.06 -7.06 12.51
N GLU A 213 2.56 -7.25 11.28
CA GLU A 213 3.00 -6.48 10.12
C GLU A 213 2.74 -4.98 10.31
N ALA A 214 1.54 -4.64 10.77
CA ALA A 214 1.17 -3.25 10.99
C ALA A 214 2.12 -2.55 11.96
N ILE A 215 2.49 -3.22 13.05
CA ILE A 215 3.42 -2.68 14.05
C ILE A 215 4.86 -2.66 13.52
N ALA A 216 5.28 -3.70 12.81
CA ALA A 216 6.64 -3.79 12.30
C ALA A 216 6.95 -2.68 11.28
N LEU A 217 5.97 -2.33 10.44
CA LEU A 217 6.16 -1.43 9.32
C LEU A 217 5.68 0.00 9.58
N GLY A 218 4.53 0.17 10.25
CA GLY A 218 3.82 1.44 10.35
C GLY A 218 4.39 2.42 11.38
N ASP A 219 4.17 3.70 11.16
CA ASP A 219 4.35 4.75 12.17
C ASP A 219 3.07 4.93 12.97
N ARG A 220 1.93 4.57 12.37
CA ARG A 220 0.58 4.63 12.91
C ARG A 220 -0.28 3.55 12.28
N ALA A 221 -1.21 2.98 13.05
CA ALA A 221 -2.18 2.01 12.59
C ALA A 221 -3.61 2.56 12.73
N LEU A 222 -4.39 2.48 11.65
CA LEU A 222 -5.84 2.67 11.68
C LEU A 222 -6.51 1.30 11.75
N VAL A 223 -7.46 1.16 12.66
CA VAL A 223 -8.28 -0.04 12.79
C VAL A 223 -9.63 0.21 12.15
N LEU A 224 -9.99 -0.62 11.17
CA LEU A 224 -11.31 -0.57 10.55
C LEU A 224 -12.27 -1.57 11.21
N SER A 225 -13.50 -1.13 11.43
CA SER A 225 -14.60 -1.99 11.88
C SER A 225 -15.05 -2.94 10.75
N ARG A 226 -15.93 -3.89 11.09
CA ARG A 226 -16.72 -4.66 10.10
C ARG A 226 -17.64 -3.73 9.31
N GLN A 227 -18.16 -4.23 8.18
CA GLN A 227 -19.10 -3.48 7.35
C GLN A 227 -20.37 -3.06 8.10
N PRO A 228 -20.80 -1.80 7.94
CA PRO A 228 -20.15 -0.72 7.21
C PRO A 228 -18.85 -0.27 7.90
N SER A 229 -17.74 -0.25 7.14
CA SER A 229 -16.44 0.11 7.68
C SER A 229 -16.39 1.56 8.10
N ARG A 230 -15.90 1.76 9.31
CA ARG A 230 -15.54 3.05 9.91
C ARG A 230 -14.18 2.92 10.58
N ILE A 231 -13.56 4.01 10.94
CA ILE A 231 -12.40 3.96 11.82
C ILE A 231 -12.88 3.63 13.23
N ALA A 232 -12.52 2.45 13.72
CA ALA A 232 -12.79 2.02 15.08
C ALA A 232 -11.80 2.65 16.07
N ALA A 233 -10.52 2.69 15.69
CA ALA A 233 -9.44 3.27 16.49
C ALA A 233 -8.26 3.71 15.63
N GLU A 234 -7.44 4.58 16.22
CA GLU A 234 -6.17 5.02 15.66
C GLU A 234 -5.08 4.86 16.74
N HIS A 235 -4.01 4.17 16.39
CA HIS A 235 -2.90 3.88 17.30
C HIS A 235 -1.58 4.39 16.74
N PRO A 236 -0.90 5.34 17.42
CA PRO A 236 0.50 5.59 17.14
C PRO A 236 1.34 4.36 17.51
N ILE A 237 2.38 4.09 16.74
CA ILE A 237 3.31 2.99 17.00
C ILE A 237 4.61 3.59 17.56
N PRO A 238 4.76 3.65 18.89
CA PRO A 238 5.85 4.35 19.55
C PRO A 238 7.17 3.57 19.57
N ILE A 239 7.35 2.65 18.64
CA ILE A 239 8.57 1.85 18.50
C ILE A 239 9.53 2.60 17.58
N PRO A 240 10.74 2.97 18.06
CA PRO A 240 11.69 3.75 17.28
C PRO A 240 12.18 3.02 16.03
N ARG A 241 12.59 3.78 15.02
CA ARG A 241 13.26 3.26 13.83
C ARG A 241 14.78 3.42 13.95
N PRO A 242 15.61 2.57 13.30
CA PRO A 242 15.21 1.44 12.45
C PRO A 242 14.69 0.25 13.26
N ARG A 243 13.68 -0.45 12.75
CA ARG A 243 13.11 -1.64 13.39
C ARG A 243 13.71 -2.90 12.78
N ASN A 244 14.13 -3.82 13.64
CA ASN A 244 14.49 -5.16 13.21
C ASN A 244 13.23 -6.03 13.13
N VAL A 245 12.74 -6.24 11.93
CA VAL A 245 11.51 -7.04 11.71
C VAL A 245 11.66 -8.48 12.20
N ARG A 246 12.89 -9.03 12.18
CA ARG A 246 13.15 -10.41 12.64
C ARG A 246 12.96 -10.57 14.14
N ASP A 247 13.27 -9.51 14.88
CA ASP A 247 13.22 -9.50 16.35
C ASP A 247 12.12 -8.58 16.86
N ILE A 248 11.09 -8.34 16.05
CA ILE A 248 10.01 -7.36 16.34
C ILE A 248 9.33 -7.61 17.69
N PHE A 249 9.15 -8.88 18.06
CA PHE A 249 8.53 -9.29 19.33
C PHE A 249 9.36 -8.91 20.57
N ALA A 250 10.66 -8.75 20.41
CA ALA A 250 11.58 -8.38 21.50
C ALA A 250 11.70 -6.86 21.69
N LEU A 251 11.13 -6.06 20.76
CA LEU A 251 11.19 -4.60 20.87
C LEU A 251 10.27 -4.08 21.98
N GLU A 252 10.82 -3.17 22.77
CA GLU A 252 10.07 -2.50 23.83
C GLU A 252 8.82 -1.81 23.24
N GLY A 253 7.69 -1.98 23.91
CA GLY A 253 6.40 -1.43 23.49
C GLY A 253 5.63 -2.28 22.48
N PHE A 254 6.23 -3.35 21.89
CA PHE A 254 5.53 -4.20 20.93
C PHE A 254 4.30 -4.87 21.53
N ALA A 255 4.46 -5.60 22.63
CA ALA A 255 3.36 -6.34 23.26
C ALA A 255 2.20 -5.41 23.69
N ALA A 256 2.51 -4.26 24.27
CA ALA A 256 1.51 -3.29 24.68
C ALA A 256 0.76 -2.69 23.48
N THR A 257 1.46 -2.40 22.38
CA THR A 257 0.84 -1.89 21.15
C THR A 257 0.01 -2.96 20.46
N TYR A 258 0.48 -4.20 20.43
CA TYR A 258 -0.24 -5.34 19.87
C TYR A 258 -1.58 -5.57 20.58
N GLU A 259 -1.59 -5.60 21.92
CA GLU A 259 -2.81 -5.80 22.70
C GLU A 259 -3.82 -4.68 22.52
N LYS A 260 -3.37 -3.41 22.42
CA LYS A 260 -4.26 -2.27 22.12
C LYS A 260 -4.93 -2.43 20.76
N ILE A 261 -4.15 -2.68 19.70
CA ILE A 261 -4.71 -2.84 18.36
C ILE A 261 -5.62 -4.06 18.29
N ARG A 262 -5.22 -5.18 18.93
CA ARG A 262 -6.02 -6.42 18.97
C ARG A 262 -7.37 -6.23 19.62
N ALA A 263 -7.45 -5.41 20.68
CA ALA A 263 -8.70 -5.14 21.37
C ALA A 263 -9.73 -4.41 20.48
N ASP A 264 -9.28 -3.62 19.52
CA ASP A 264 -10.15 -2.85 18.61
C ASP A 264 -10.42 -3.57 17.28
N VAL A 265 -9.66 -4.62 16.94
CA VAL A 265 -9.90 -5.50 15.78
C VAL A 265 -10.91 -6.59 16.19
N GLN A 266 -12.23 -6.30 16.09
CA GLN A 266 -13.31 -7.24 16.41
C GLN A 266 -14.17 -7.59 15.19
#